data_471f7acf4ce64d72d7b0f23e0f69d265
#
_entry.id   471f7acf4ce64d72d7b0f23e0f69d265
#
_cell.length_a   1.000
_cell.length_b   1.000
_cell.length_c   1.000
_cell.angle_alpha   90.00
_cell.angle_beta   90.00
_cell.angle_gamma   90.00
#
_symmetry.space_group_name_H-M   'P 1'
#
loop_
_entity.id
_entity.type
_entity.pdbx_description
1 polymer ?
#
loop_
_entity_poly.entity_id
_entity_poly.type
_entity_poly.pdbx_seq_one_letter_code
_entity_poly.pdbx_strand_id
1 'polypeptide(L)'
;MKKTILLTLAFATTFCLGFAFRSLTTTHKNNAMKRVTGIGGIFFKCKDPKKMTAWYQEHLGLNTNPYGATFEWFEGPDSTTKAQTQWSPFPETTKYFDPSTRDFMINYRVE
;
A
#
# COMPACT_ATOMS: atom_id res chain seq x y z
N MET A 1 62.59 -17.32 5.21
CA MET A 1 61.98 -16.32 4.28
C MET A 1 60.93 -16.90 3.32
N LYS A 2 61.15 -18.03 2.67
CA LYS A 2 60.15 -18.63 1.75
C LYS A 2 58.81 -19.02 2.44
N LYS A 3 58.83 -19.48 3.68
CA LYS A 3 57.63 -19.86 4.43
C LYS A 3 56.78 -18.69 4.89
N THR A 4 57.40 -17.57 5.24
CA THR A 4 56.71 -16.35 5.63
C THR A 4 56.04 -15.65 4.44
N ILE A 5 56.64 -15.67 3.28
CA ILE A 5 56.08 -15.13 2.03
C ILE A 5 54.82 -15.94 1.61
N LEU A 6 54.88 -17.27 1.76
CA LEU A 6 53.76 -18.17 1.43
C LEU A 6 52.56 -17.90 2.37
N LEU A 7 52.80 -17.63 3.65
CA LEU A 7 51.77 -17.37 4.63
C LEU A 7 51.06 -16.00 4.36
N THR A 8 51.85 -15.00 4.04
CA THR A 8 51.29 -13.66 3.70
C THR A 8 50.48 -13.67 2.41
N LEU A 9 50.90 -14.49 1.43
CA LEU A 9 50.11 -14.62 0.18
C LEU A 9 48.78 -15.34 0.44
N ALA A 10 48.76 -16.36 1.29
CA ALA A 10 47.53 -17.06 1.66
C ALA A 10 46.54 -16.18 2.42
N PHE A 11 47.00 -15.31 3.31
CA PHE A 11 46.15 -14.35 4.01
C PHE A 11 45.58 -13.29 3.07
N ALA A 12 46.35 -12.79 2.10
CA ALA A 12 45.90 -11.81 1.13
C ALA A 12 44.82 -12.38 0.19
N THR A 13 44.96 -13.63 -0.23
CA THR A 13 43.97 -14.28 -1.11
C THR A 13 42.66 -14.59 -0.40
N THR A 14 42.68 -15.00 0.87
CA THR A 14 41.47 -15.23 1.68
C THR A 14 40.73 -13.90 1.96
N PHE A 15 41.44 -12.79 2.19
CA PHE A 15 40.84 -11.48 2.40
C PHE A 15 40.16 -10.97 1.12
N CYS A 16 40.78 -11.10 -0.05
CA CYS A 16 40.18 -10.71 -1.34
C CYS A 16 38.94 -11.57 -1.67
N LEU A 17 38.96 -12.88 -1.42
CA LEU A 17 37.80 -13.75 -1.62
C LEU A 17 36.65 -13.42 -0.67
N GLY A 18 36.92 -13.05 0.59
CA GLY A 18 35.91 -12.61 1.54
C GLY A 18 35.25 -11.30 1.13
N PHE A 19 36.00 -10.38 0.55
CA PHE A 19 35.46 -9.09 0.07
C PHE A 19 34.61 -9.27 -1.20
N ALA A 20 35.04 -10.14 -2.13
CA ALA A 20 34.28 -10.46 -3.34
C ALA A 20 32.95 -11.16 -3.00
N PHE A 21 32.95 -12.05 -1.99
CA PHE A 21 31.74 -12.72 -1.54
C PHE A 21 30.74 -11.76 -0.89
N ARG A 22 31.24 -10.76 -0.15
CA ARG A 22 30.41 -9.72 0.45
C ARG A 22 29.77 -8.81 -0.59
N SER A 23 30.46 -8.54 -1.69
CA SER A 23 29.93 -7.74 -2.81
C SER A 23 28.82 -8.48 -3.58
N LEU A 24 28.89 -9.82 -3.65
CA LEU A 24 27.88 -10.63 -4.34
C LEU A 24 26.59 -10.81 -3.52
N THR A 25 26.67 -10.66 -2.19
CA THR A 25 25.48 -10.79 -1.33
C THR A 25 24.72 -9.50 -1.12
N THR A 26 25.27 -8.34 -1.56
CA THR A 26 24.64 -7.02 -1.35
C THR A 26 23.75 -6.55 -2.50
N THR A 27 23.55 -7.38 -3.54
CA THR A 27 22.70 -6.97 -4.67
C THR A 27 21.33 -7.63 -4.69
N HIS A 28 20.79 -8.02 -3.53
CA HIS A 28 19.36 -8.08 -3.41
C HIS A 28 18.84 -6.66 -3.13
N LYS A 29 18.72 -5.86 -4.18
CA LYS A 29 17.67 -4.85 -4.22
C LYS A 29 16.38 -5.63 -3.95
N ASN A 30 15.91 -5.58 -2.72
CA ASN A 30 14.52 -5.89 -2.42
C ASN A 30 13.71 -4.91 -3.30
N ASN A 31 13.34 -5.34 -4.50
CA ASN A 31 12.16 -4.81 -5.15
C ASN A 31 11.04 -5.22 -4.20
N ALA A 32 10.78 -4.38 -3.19
CA ALA A 32 9.61 -4.52 -2.36
C ALA A 32 8.44 -4.61 -3.33
N MET A 33 7.87 -5.80 -3.48
CA MET A 33 6.70 -5.98 -4.31
C MET A 33 5.65 -5.04 -3.73
N LYS A 34 5.17 -4.13 -4.55
CA LYS A 34 4.05 -3.28 -4.20
C LYS A 34 2.92 -4.17 -3.72
N ARG A 35 2.49 -3.98 -2.50
CA ARG A 35 1.44 -4.79 -1.87
C ARG A 35 0.22 -3.95 -1.63
N VAL A 36 -0.93 -4.56 -1.82
CA VAL A 36 -2.18 -3.99 -1.34
C VAL A 36 -2.16 -4.00 0.19
N THR A 37 -2.34 -2.84 0.79
CA THR A 37 -2.32 -2.66 2.26
C THR A 37 -3.71 -2.50 2.85
N GLY A 38 -4.72 -2.20 2.02
CA GLY A 38 -6.10 -2.07 2.46
C GLY A 38 -7.02 -1.50 1.39
N ILE A 39 -8.25 -1.22 1.79
CA ILE A 39 -9.25 -0.59 0.93
C ILE A 39 -9.19 0.92 1.15
N GLY A 40 -8.87 1.66 0.09
CA GLY A 40 -8.81 3.12 0.11
C GLY A 40 -10.14 3.80 -0.18
N GLY A 41 -11.05 3.11 -0.89
CA GLY A 41 -12.37 3.66 -1.21
C GLY A 41 -13.37 2.64 -1.66
N ILE A 42 -14.62 2.88 -1.29
CA ILE A 42 -15.80 2.15 -1.75
C ILE A 42 -16.74 3.18 -2.36
N PHE A 43 -16.85 3.17 -3.66
CA PHE A 43 -17.65 4.14 -4.43
C PHE A 43 -18.77 3.40 -5.15
N PHE A 44 -19.95 3.97 -5.18
CA PHE A 44 -21.09 3.35 -5.83
C PHE A 44 -22.06 4.38 -6.37
N LYS A 45 -22.80 4.01 -7.40
CA LYS A 45 -23.83 4.84 -8.02
C LYS A 45 -25.16 4.66 -7.30
N CYS A 46 -25.90 5.75 -7.14
CA CYS A 46 -27.26 5.73 -6.62
C CYS A 46 -28.08 6.88 -7.24
N LYS A 47 -29.41 6.78 -7.13
CA LYS A 47 -30.32 7.79 -7.70
C LYS A 47 -30.14 9.16 -7.06
N ASP A 48 -30.01 9.20 -5.74
CA ASP A 48 -29.91 10.42 -4.95
C ASP A 48 -28.84 10.27 -3.87
N PRO A 49 -27.61 10.70 -4.12
CA PRO A 49 -26.51 10.62 -3.16
C PRO A 49 -26.79 11.34 -1.83
N LYS A 50 -27.50 12.45 -1.88
CA LYS A 50 -27.84 13.22 -0.68
C LYS A 50 -28.81 12.47 0.22
N LYS A 51 -29.86 11.89 -0.35
CA LYS A 51 -30.79 11.05 0.41
C LYS A 51 -30.13 9.80 0.95
N MET A 52 -29.27 9.16 0.15
CA MET A 52 -28.50 7.99 0.59
C MET A 52 -27.64 8.34 1.80
N THR A 53 -26.85 9.39 1.72
CA THR A 53 -25.98 9.87 2.80
C THR A 53 -26.80 10.22 4.07
N ALA A 54 -27.89 10.96 3.92
CA ALA A 54 -28.77 11.32 5.03
C ALA A 54 -29.37 10.09 5.72
N TRP A 55 -29.79 9.10 4.96
CA TRP A 55 -30.33 7.85 5.49
C TRP A 55 -29.29 7.11 6.37
N TYR A 56 -28.06 6.95 5.88
CA TYR A 56 -26.99 6.32 6.64
C TYR A 56 -26.60 7.10 7.90
N GLN A 57 -26.63 8.42 7.83
CA GLN A 57 -26.38 9.28 8.99
C GLN A 57 -27.49 9.11 10.05
N GLU A 58 -28.75 9.15 9.63
CA GLU A 58 -29.91 9.10 10.54
C GLU A 58 -30.07 7.72 11.18
N HIS A 59 -29.95 6.63 10.38
CA HIS A 59 -30.30 5.29 10.83
C HIS A 59 -29.11 4.50 11.37
N LEU A 60 -27.90 4.80 10.91
CA LEU A 60 -26.69 4.06 11.29
C LEU A 60 -25.63 4.94 11.97
N GLY A 61 -25.91 6.22 12.17
CA GLY A 61 -24.98 7.13 12.84
C GLY A 61 -23.68 7.37 12.06
N LEU A 62 -23.69 7.18 10.73
CA LEU A 62 -22.53 7.40 9.93
C LEU A 62 -22.14 8.88 9.93
N ASN A 63 -20.90 9.22 10.31
CA ASN A 63 -20.42 10.58 10.28
C ASN A 63 -20.11 10.99 8.84
N THR A 64 -21.01 11.76 8.24
CA THR A 64 -20.99 12.11 6.82
C THR A 64 -20.56 13.55 6.57
N ASN A 65 -20.02 13.79 5.40
CA ASN A 65 -19.71 15.08 4.80
C ASN A 65 -20.33 15.13 3.39
N PRO A 66 -20.23 16.28 2.65
CA PRO A 66 -20.80 16.39 1.31
C PRO A 66 -20.31 15.35 0.28
N TYR A 67 -19.19 14.69 0.55
CA TYR A 67 -18.58 13.68 -0.34
C TYR A 67 -18.83 12.24 0.10
N GLY A 68 -19.47 12.02 1.26
CA GLY A 68 -19.72 10.71 1.83
C GLY A 68 -19.22 10.58 3.26
N ALA A 69 -18.42 9.57 3.56
CA ALA A 69 -17.84 9.36 4.88
C ALA A 69 -16.41 8.83 4.78
N THR A 70 -15.62 9.09 5.80
CA THR A 70 -14.25 8.61 5.91
C THR A 70 -14.10 7.75 7.15
N PHE A 71 -13.60 6.53 6.97
CA PHE A 71 -13.25 5.62 8.06
C PHE A 71 -11.74 5.67 8.26
N GLU A 72 -11.32 5.98 9.47
CA GLU A 72 -9.89 5.96 9.85
C GLU A 72 -9.54 4.63 10.51
N TRP A 73 -8.38 4.10 10.16
CA TRP A 73 -7.85 2.85 10.71
C TRP A 73 -6.33 2.85 10.70
N PHE A 74 -5.70 1.83 11.28
CA PHE A 74 -4.25 1.68 11.29
C PHE A 74 -3.81 0.49 10.47
N GLU A 75 -2.76 0.68 9.68
CA GLU A 75 -2.12 -0.40 8.92
C GLU A 75 -1.20 -1.20 9.82
N GLY A 76 -1.24 -2.54 9.63
CA GLY A 76 -0.32 -3.45 10.27
C GLY A 76 -0.54 -3.64 11.78
N PRO A 77 0.30 -4.46 12.39
CA PRO A 77 0.15 -4.84 13.80
C PRO A 77 0.65 -3.79 14.79
N ASP A 78 1.43 -2.81 14.33
CA ASP A 78 2.05 -1.79 15.17
C ASP A 78 1.15 -0.59 15.47
N SER A 79 0.01 -0.46 14.79
CA SER A 79 -0.96 0.62 14.93
C SER A 79 -0.35 2.03 14.85
N THR A 80 0.72 2.19 14.06
CA THR A 80 1.44 3.46 13.91
C THR A 80 1.11 4.19 12.62
N THR A 81 0.86 3.45 11.55
CA THR A 81 0.55 4.01 10.23
C THR A 81 -0.94 4.21 10.07
N LYS A 82 -1.37 5.46 10.03
CA LYS A 82 -2.78 5.81 9.79
C LYS A 82 -3.16 5.60 8.33
N ALA A 83 -4.33 5.07 8.14
CA ALA A 83 -4.95 4.85 6.84
C ALA A 83 -6.41 5.28 6.85
N GLN A 84 -7.00 5.39 5.68
CA GLN A 84 -8.38 5.83 5.51
C GLN A 84 -9.06 5.03 4.42
N THR A 85 -10.36 4.77 4.61
CA THR A 85 -11.27 4.28 3.59
C THR A 85 -12.36 5.32 3.36
N GLN A 86 -12.47 5.80 2.14
CA GLN A 86 -13.51 6.73 1.73
C GLN A 86 -14.74 5.95 1.25
N TRP A 87 -15.91 6.25 1.82
CA TRP A 87 -17.20 5.77 1.37
C TRP A 87 -17.92 6.91 0.65
N SER A 88 -18.28 6.73 -0.63
CA SER A 88 -18.87 7.81 -1.42
C SER A 88 -19.96 7.31 -2.35
N PRO A 89 -21.21 7.73 -2.15
CA PRO A 89 -22.26 7.58 -3.15
C PRO A 89 -22.09 8.62 -4.26
N PHE A 90 -22.25 8.18 -5.50
CA PHE A 90 -22.22 9.00 -6.70
C PHE A 90 -23.58 9.00 -7.39
N PRO A 91 -23.94 10.04 -8.13
CA PRO A 91 -25.15 10.01 -8.96
C PRO A 91 -25.02 8.95 -10.07
N GLU A 92 -26.12 8.34 -10.46
CA GLU A 92 -26.15 7.34 -11.56
C GLU A 92 -25.54 7.86 -12.86
N THR A 93 -25.61 9.15 -13.09
CA THR A 93 -25.10 9.83 -14.30
C THR A 93 -23.60 10.12 -14.25
N THR A 94 -22.91 9.77 -13.17
CA THR A 94 -21.48 10.06 -13.03
C THR A 94 -20.66 9.37 -14.11
N LYS A 95 -19.68 10.09 -14.65
CA LYS A 95 -18.65 9.56 -15.55
C LYS A 95 -17.35 9.21 -14.82
N TYR A 96 -17.33 9.35 -13.51
CA TYR A 96 -16.13 9.11 -12.72
C TYR A 96 -15.62 7.66 -12.82
N PHE A 97 -16.52 6.72 -13.13
CA PHE A 97 -16.19 5.29 -13.25
C PHE A 97 -15.79 4.87 -14.67
N ASP A 98 -15.88 5.79 -15.64
CA ASP A 98 -15.55 5.47 -17.03
C ASP A 98 -14.10 4.97 -17.17
N PRO A 99 -13.84 3.99 -18.05
CA PRO A 99 -14.77 3.33 -18.99
C PRO A 99 -15.59 2.16 -18.41
N SER A 100 -15.55 1.94 -17.09
CA SER A 100 -16.32 0.87 -16.44
C SER A 100 -17.82 1.17 -16.51
N THR A 101 -18.59 0.13 -16.84
CA THR A 101 -20.07 0.17 -16.84
C THR A 101 -20.68 -0.32 -15.52
N ARG A 102 -19.84 -0.64 -14.53
CA ARG A 102 -20.30 -1.11 -13.22
C ARG A 102 -20.80 0.03 -12.36
N ASP A 103 -21.70 -0.31 -11.44
CA ASP A 103 -22.31 0.67 -10.52
C ASP A 103 -21.50 0.86 -9.24
N PHE A 104 -20.35 0.21 -9.11
CA PHE A 104 -19.45 0.36 -7.98
C PHE A 104 -17.99 0.32 -8.40
N MET A 105 -17.14 0.88 -7.54
CA MET A 105 -15.69 0.86 -7.67
C MET A 105 -15.07 0.65 -6.30
N ILE A 106 -14.09 -0.25 -6.21
CA ILE A 106 -13.28 -0.46 -5.03
C ILE A 106 -11.86 -0.01 -5.33
N ASN A 107 -11.36 0.95 -4.57
CA ASN A 107 -9.99 1.43 -4.66
C ASN A 107 -9.14 0.76 -3.59
N TYR A 108 -8.01 0.21 -3.99
CA TYR A 108 -7.04 -0.39 -3.08
C TYR A 108 -5.91 0.60 -2.78
N ARG A 109 -5.46 0.58 -1.53
CA ARG A 109 -4.20 1.22 -1.16
C ARG A 109 -3.05 0.29 -1.51
N VAL A 110 -1.96 0.85 -2.00
CA VAL A 110 -0.73 0.13 -2.33
C VAL A 110 0.48 0.88 -1.76
N GLU A 111 1.48 0.14 -1.32
CA GLU A 111 2.81 0.66 -0.96
C GLU A 111 3.70 0.79 -2.20
#